data_1867c3d434e3a12850ffa3a7e116d73d
#
_entry.id   1867c3d434e3a12850ffa3a7e116d73d
#
_cell.length_a   1.000
_cell.length_b   1.000
_cell.length_c   1.000
_cell.angle_alpha   90.00
_cell.angle_beta   90.00
_cell.angle_gamma   90.00
#
_symmetry.space_group_name_H-M   'P 1'
#
loop_
_entity.id
_entity.type
_entity.pdbx_description
1 polymer ?
#
loop_
_entity_poly.entity_id
_entity_poly.type
_entity_poly.pdbx_seq_one_letter_code
_entity_poly.pdbx_strand_id
1 'polypeptide(L)'
;VTEIPEHLLKRSRERRAALEGTPAAAPAESSDNMPATTASSAPAAPAAPSGPAPRTAAPEAAAPPPLKPDTPVVAAYRARRKVPFWAMAALALLPIWTFMYVRSVTASAEEATGPLGMGAEVYSNCASCHGGGGGGGVGYAFTEGEVLATFPHIEDQLRYVLYGTGSYNVAGVEIYGNPDRPGGPHVTGARGAMPGFEGALTDYEILAVVCHERFTLGGADPTSEMWADEYEHWCSEESEYFLELEEGASLATLHEMHDSVLPIGDGPAEGSPAMEG
;
A
#
# COMPACT_ATOMS: atom_id res chain seq x y z
N VAL A 1 5.12 -22.52 22.57
CA VAL A 1 4.90 -23.47 21.47
C VAL A 1 3.51 -23.16 20.92
N THR A 2 3.45 -22.55 19.72
CA THR A 2 2.19 -22.20 19.06
C THR A 2 1.62 -23.49 18.42
N GLU A 3 0.53 -24.00 18.93
CA GLU A 3 -0.20 -25.11 18.30
C GLU A 3 -0.86 -24.62 17.01
N ILE A 4 -0.62 -25.36 15.93
CA ILE A 4 -1.25 -25.08 14.64
C ILE A 4 -2.69 -25.59 14.70
N PRO A 5 -3.71 -24.76 14.39
CA PRO A 5 -5.11 -25.16 14.43
C PRO A 5 -5.39 -26.35 13.50
N GLU A 6 -6.17 -27.33 14.01
CA GLU A 6 -6.44 -28.59 13.31
C GLU A 6 -7.06 -28.43 11.91
N HIS A 7 -7.88 -27.39 11.70
CA HIS A 7 -8.48 -27.11 10.40
C HIS A 7 -7.43 -26.78 9.30
N LEU A 8 -6.28 -26.19 9.65
CA LEU A 8 -5.19 -25.92 8.72
C LEU A 8 -4.44 -27.20 8.36
N LEU A 9 -4.23 -28.06 9.33
CA LEU A 9 -3.62 -29.37 9.12
C LEU A 9 -4.50 -30.28 8.23
N LYS A 10 -5.83 -30.22 8.42
CA LYS A 10 -6.79 -30.95 7.58
C LYS A 10 -6.74 -30.47 6.14
N ARG A 11 -6.77 -29.15 5.92
CA ARG A 11 -6.71 -28.55 4.58
C ARG A 11 -5.39 -28.84 3.85
N SER A 12 -4.30 -28.93 4.59
CA SER A 12 -2.98 -29.31 4.05
C SER A 12 -2.95 -30.78 3.60
N ARG A 13 -3.55 -31.68 4.39
CA ARG A 13 -3.65 -33.11 4.03
C ARG A 13 -4.52 -33.34 2.80
N GLU A 14 -5.67 -32.65 2.70
CA GLU A 14 -6.58 -32.72 1.55
C GLU A 14 -5.89 -32.25 0.26
N ARG A 15 -5.12 -31.15 0.31
CA ARG A 15 -4.33 -30.69 -0.84
C ARG A 15 -3.26 -31.68 -1.26
N ARG A 16 -2.60 -32.32 -0.29
CA ARG A 16 -1.56 -33.31 -0.58
C ARG A 16 -2.17 -34.56 -1.21
N ALA A 17 -3.29 -35.06 -0.69
CA ALA A 17 -4.02 -36.20 -1.25
C ALA A 17 -4.52 -35.93 -2.69
N ALA A 18 -4.99 -34.70 -2.96
CA ALA A 18 -5.41 -34.31 -4.30
C ALA A 18 -4.24 -34.26 -5.31
N LEU A 19 -3.04 -33.91 -4.86
CA LEU A 19 -1.83 -33.88 -5.70
C LEU A 19 -1.27 -35.28 -5.95
N GLU A 20 -1.44 -36.20 -5.00
CA GLU A 20 -0.97 -37.62 -5.10
C GLU A 20 -1.97 -38.56 -5.78
N GLY A 21 -3.12 -38.04 -6.26
CA GLY A 21 -4.11 -38.82 -7.03
C GLY A 21 -4.88 -39.86 -6.24
N THR A 22 -4.88 -39.81 -4.91
CA THR A 22 -5.61 -40.72 -4.04
C THR A 22 -7.02 -40.15 -3.80
N PRO A 23 -8.13 -40.93 -4.06
CA PRO A 23 -9.45 -40.41 -3.82
C PRO A 23 -9.70 -40.24 -2.30
N ALA A 24 -10.02 -39.00 -1.93
CA ALA A 24 -10.39 -38.67 -0.55
C ALA A 24 -11.70 -39.36 -0.19
N ALA A 25 -11.72 -40.07 0.94
CA ALA A 25 -12.93 -40.63 1.51
C ALA A 25 -13.92 -39.52 1.87
N ALA A 26 -15.15 -39.65 1.44
CA ALA A 26 -16.24 -38.73 1.70
C ALA A 26 -16.54 -38.59 3.21
N PRO A 27 -16.76 -37.35 3.70
CA PRO A 27 -17.26 -37.18 5.06
C PRO A 27 -18.75 -37.46 5.12
N ALA A 28 -19.17 -38.16 6.19
CA ALA A 28 -20.55 -38.41 6.55
C ALA A 28 -21.34 -37.13 6.82
N GLU A 29 -22.58 -37.14 6.40
CA GLU A 29 -23.57 -36.07 6.48
C GLU A 29 -23.86 -35.62 7.92
N SER A 30 -24.00 -34.35 8.12
CA SER A 30 -24.82 -33.77 9.17
C SER A 30 -25.76 -32.76 8.54
N SER A 31 -27.02 -33.13 8.60
CA SER A 31 -28.20 -32.35 8.23
C SER A 31 -28.30 -31.08 9.08
N ASP A 32 -28.63 -29.94 8.51
CA ASP A 32 -29.82 -29.18 8.89
C ASP A 32 -30.01 -27.90 8.06
N ASN A 33 -31.21 -27.82 7.54
CA ASN A 33 -32.04 -26.65 7.29
C ASN A 33 -31.79 -25.80 6.06
N MET A 34 -32.62 -26.07 5.03
CA MET A 34 -33.00 -25.09 4.01
C MET A 34 -34.51 -25.07 3.81
N PRO A 35 -35.13 -23.90 3.66
CA PRO A 35 -36.53 -23.82 3.27
C PRO A 35 -36.72 -23.96 1.76
N ALA A 36 -37.81 -24.62 1.42
CA ALA A 36 -38.28 -24.97 0.09
C ALA A 36 -38.66 -23.73 -0.76
N THR A 37 -38.35 -23.78 -2.04
CA THR A 37 -39.09 -23.04 -3.08
C THR A 37 -39.42 -23.96 -4.25
N THR A 38 -40.69 -24.20 -4.34
CA THR A 38 -41.62 -24.58 -5.42
C THR A 38 -41.06 -25.10 -6.76
N ALA A 39 -41.51 -26.31 -7.03
CA ALA A 39 -41.49 -26.98 -8.31
C ALA A 39 -42.29 -26.25 -9.39
N SER A 40 -41.76 -26.25 -10.61
CA SER A 40 -42.53 -26.03 -11.82
C SER A 40 -42.39 -27.23 -12.73
N SER A 41 -43.53 -27.70 -13.13
CA SER A 41 -43.85 -28.92 -13.85
C SER A 41 -43.23 -29.02 -15.25
N ALA A 42 -42.74 -30.22 -15.56
CA ALA A 42 -42.40 -30.64 -16.89
C ALA A 42 -43.64 -31.16 -17.64
N PRO A 43 -43.82 -30.91 -18.95
CA PRO A 43 -44.85 -31.55 -19.74
C PRO A 43 -44.37 -32.90 -20.31
N ALA A 44 -45.34 -33.81 -20.40
CA ALA A 44 -45.20 -35.19 -20.82
C ALA A 44 -44.72 -35.38 -22.25
N ALA A 45 -43.99 -36.47 -22.48
CA ALA A 45 -43.59 -37.00 -23.75
C ALA A 45 -44.75 -37.67 -24.49
N PRO A 46 -44.90 -37.52 -25.84
CA PRO A 46 -45.80 -38.35 -26.62
C PRO A 46 -45.12 -39.67 -27.07
N ALA A 47 -45.92 -40.66 -27.19
CA ALA A 47 -45.63 -42.06 -27.51
C ALA A 47 -44.99 -42.27 -28.88
N ALA A 48 -44.16 -43.30 -28.98
CA ALA A 48 -43.54 -43.79 -30.18
C ALA A 48 -44.52 -44.53 -31.10
N PRO A 49 -44.42 -44.41 -32.42
CA PRO A 49 -44.98 -45.38 -33.34
C PRO A 49 -43.93 -46.39 -33.82
N SER A 50 -44.38 -47.62 -33.84
CA SER A 50 -43.70 -48.85 -34.23
C SER A 50 -43.49 -48.98 -35.73
N GLY A 51 -42.35 -49.59 -36.09
CA GLY A 51 -42.22 -50.37 -37.31
C GLY A 51 -41.06 -49.96 -38.23
N PRO A 52 -40.07 -50.85 -38.44
CA PRO A 52 -39.01 -50.58 -39.42
C PRO A 52 -39.41 -50.97 -40.82
N ALA A 53 -39.37 -49.99 -41.73
CA ALA A 53 -39.35 -50.29 -43.16
C ALA A 53 -37.96 -50.74 -43.59
N PRO A 54 -37.79 -51.66 -44.52
CA PRO A 54 -36.51 -52.14 -45.00
C PRO A 54 -35.80 -51.03 -45.77
N ARG A 55 -34.64 -50.61 -45.25
CA ARG A 55 -33.75 -49.68 -45.96
C ARG A 55 -33.06 -50.44 -47.10
N THR A 56 -33.37 -50.10 -48.30
CA THR A 56 -32.55 -50.39 -49.47
C THR A 56 -31.15 -49.85 -49.24
N ALA A 57 -30.14 -50.75 -49.33
CA ALA A 57 -28.74 -50.39 -49.19
C ALA A 57 -28.37 -49.32 -50.19
N ALA A 58 -27.95 -48.18 -49.70
CA ALA A 58 -27.33 -47.14 -50.49
C ALA A 58 -26.00 -47.66 -51.05
N PRO A 59 -25.60 -47.33 -52.25
CA PRO A 59 -24.30 -47.75 -52.80
C PRO A 59 -23.20 -47.26 -51.89
N GLU A 60 -22.31 -48.16 -51.51
CA GLU A 60 -21.11 -47.93 -50.72
C GLU A 60 -20.27 -46.84 -51.41
N ALA A 61 -20.16 -45.68 -50.79
CA ALA A 61 -19.37 -44.60 -51.29
C ALA A 61 -17.91 -45.05 -51.40
N ALA A 62 -17.38 -45.05 -52.59
CA ALA A 62 -15.98 -45.41 -52.89
C ALA A 62 -15.06 -44.70 -51.91
N ALA A 63 -14.17 -45.45 -51.26
CA ALA A 63 -13.21 -44.93 -50.32
C ALA A 63 -12.39 -43.78 -50.97
N PRO A 64 -12.21 -42.66 -50.27
CA PRO A 64 -11.43 -41.56 -50.83
C PRO A 64 -10.01 -42.05 -51.20
N PRO A 65 -9.48 -41.57 -52.33
CA PRO A 65 -8.14 -41.99 -52.76
C PRO A 65 -7.09 -41.70 -51.67
N PRO A 66 -6.09 -42.59 -51.51
CA PRO A 66 -5.07 -42.40 -50.48
C PRO A 66 -4.38 -41.06 -50.67
N LEU A 67 -4.30 -40.30 -49.59
CA LEU A 67 -3.59 -39.01 -49.55
C LEU A 67 -2.17 -39.23 -49.97
N LYS A 68 -1.65 -38.46 -50.94
CA LYS A 68 -0.25 -38.48 -51.33
C LYS A 68 0.63 -38.21 -50.09
N PRO A 69 1.69 -38.95 -49.87
CA PRO A 69 2.59 -38.70 -48.74
C PRO A 69 3.13 -37.26 -48.80
N ASP A 70 3.15 -36.61 -47.66
CA ASP A 70 3.67 -35.24 -47.54
C ASP A 70 5.13 -35.19 -48.03
N THR A 71 5.47 -34.17 -48.76
CA THR A 71 6.90 -33.93 -49.11
C THR A 71 7.71 -33.69 -47.81
N PRO A 72 9.01 -33.99 -47.79
CA PRO A 72 9.82 -33.82 -46.58
C PRO A 72 9.74 -32.42 -45.96
N VAL A 73 9.57 -31.39 -46.78
CA VAL A 73 9.40 -29.99 -46.35
C VAL A 73 8.11 -29.78 -45.60
N VAL A 74 7.01 -30.33 -46.14
CA VAL A 74 5.67 -30.23 -45.51
C VAL A 74 5.62 -31.04 -44.23
N ALA A 75 6.21 -32.23 -44.21
CA ALA A 75 6.33 -33.04 -43.01
C ALA A 75 7.13 -32.32 -41.91
N ALA A 76 8.27 -31.71 -42.25
CA ALA A 76 9.05 -30.91 -41.33
C ALA A 76 8.30 -29.67 -40.80
N TYR A 77 7.53 -28.99 -41.66
CA TYR A 77 6.69 -27.86 -41.25
C TYR A 77 5.58 -28.27 -40.28
N ARG A 78 4.91 -29.40 -40.52
CA ARG A 78 3.88 -29.95 -39.62
C ARG A 78 4.45 -30.45 -38.29
N ALA A 79 5.68 -30.97 -38.29
CA ALA A 79 6.38 -31.43 -37.10
C ALA A 79 6.89 -30.28 -36.20
N ARG A 80 6.97 -29.04 -36.71
CA ARG A 80 7.38 -27.89 -35.91
C ARG A 80 6.38 -27.64 -34.80
N ARG A 81 6.86 -27.58 -33.55
CA ARG A 81 6.09 -27.13 -32.38
C ARG A 81 5.68 -25.67 -32.63
N LYS A 82 4.39 -25.41 -32.78
CA LYS A 82 3.88 -24.06 -32.92
C LYS A 82 3.90 -23.41 -31.53
N VAL A 83 4.50 -22.23 -31.42
CA VAL A 83 4.44 -21.43 -30.19
C VAL A 83 2.99 -20.97 -30.01
N PRO A 84 2.35 -21.26 -28.88
CA PRO A 84 0.98 -20.81 -28.66
C PRO A 84 0.88 -19.29 -28.67
N PHE A 85 -0.23 -18.75 -29.17
CA PHE A 85 -0.40 -17.31 -29.36
C PHE A 85 -0.19 -16.51 -28.06
N TRP A 86 -0.64 -17.03 -26.93
CA TRP A 86 -0.43 -16.38 -25.63
C TRP A 86 1.07 -16.25 -25.27
N ALA A 87 1.89 -17.23 -25.64
CA ALA A 87 3.33 -17.18 -25.38
C ALA A 87 4.02 -16.12 -26.24
N MET A 88 3.55 -15.90 -27.46
CA MET A 88 4.05 -14.82 -28.31
C MET A 88 3.68 -13.45 -27.74
N ALA A 89 2.43 -13.30 -27.26
CA ALA A 89 2.00 -12.07 -26.59
C ALA A 89 2.80 -11.80 -25.32
N ALA A 90 3.01 -12.83 -24.50
CA ALA A 90 3.83 -12.72 -23.30
C ALA A 90 5.29 -12.31 -23.62
N LEU A 91 5.90 -12.93 -24.62
CA LEU A 91 7.24 -12.59 -25.06
C LEU A 91 7.36 -11.17 -25.64
N ALA A 92 6.31 -10.66 -26.27
CA ALA A 92 6.29 -9.30 -26.79
C ALA A 92 6.11 -8.24 -25.68
N LEU A 93 5.33 -8.56 -24.66
CA LEU A 93 5.06 -7.64 -23.53
C LEU A 93 6.15 -7.67 -22.46
N LEU A 94 6.86 -8.77 -22.34
CA LEU A 94 7.89 -8.96 -21.30
C LEU A 94 9.03 -7.91 -21.37
N PRO A 95 9.57 -7.54 -22.55
CA PRO A 95 10.58 -6.48 -22.63
C PRO A 95 10.04 -5.11 -22.18
N ILE A 96 8.78 -4.80 -22.55
CA ILE A 96 8.13 -3.54 -22.16
C ILE A 96 7.94 -3.52 -20.64
N TRP A 97 7.42 -4.60 -20.10
CA TRP A 97 7.24 -4.75 -18.66
C TRP A 97 8.59 -4.68 -17.92
N THR A 98 9.61 -5.38 -18.41
CA THR A 98 10.96 -5.35 -17.81
C THR A 98 11.54 -3.94 -17.86
N PHE A 99 11.39 -3.22 -18.97
CA PHE A 99 11.87 -1.84 -19.08
C PHE A 99 11.16 -0.93 -18.08
N MET A 100 9.83 -1.02 -17.97
CA MET A 100 9.07 -0.23 -17.00
C MET A 100 9.43 -0.60 -15.57
N TYR A 101 9.58 -1.87 -15.27
CA TYR A 101 9.98 -2.37 -13.96
C TYR A 101 11.39 -1.89 -13.57
N VAL A 102 12.38 -2.10 -14.47
CA VAL A 102 13.75 -1.62 -14.24
C VAL A 102 13.75 -0.10 -14.05
N ARG A 103 13.05 0.65 -14.89
CA ARG A 103 12.94 2.10 -14.74
C ARG A 103 12.30 2.50 -13.41
N SER A 104 11.28 1.79 -12.94
CA SER A 104 10.62 2.06 -11.66
C SER A 104 11.53 1.76 -10.45
N VAL A 105 12.35 0.71 -10.56
CA VAL A 105 13.26 0.31 -9.47
C VAL A 105 14.59 1.08 -9.50
N THR A 106 15.02 1.51 -10.71
CA THR A 106 16.29 2.26 -10.90
C THR A 106 16.07 3.75 -11.16
N ALA A 107 14.83 4.23 -11.30
CA ALA A 107 14.58 5.64 -11.12
C ALA A 107 14.90 5.91 -9.64
N SER A 108 16.15 6.23 -9.37
CA SER A 108 16.46 7.05 -8.22
C SER A 108 15.46 8.21 -8.30
N ALA A 109 14.59 8.35 -7.32
CA ALA A 109 14.21 9.69 -6.92
C ALA A 109 15.52 10.49 -6.98
N GLU A 110 15.56 11.63 -7.64
CA GLU A 110 16.65 12.58 -7.39
C GLU A 110 16.80 12.51 -5.89
N GLU A 111 17.98 12.02 -5.45
CA GLU A 111 18.24 11.92 -4.02
C GLU A 111 18.07 13.34 -3.55
N ALA A 112 16.92 13.64 -2.96
CA ALA A 112 16.70 14.93 -2.38
C ALA A 112 17.83 15.08 -1.37
N THR A 113 18.69 16.05 -1.59
CA THR A 113 19.77 16.38 -0.68
C THR A 113 19.20 17.24 0.46
N GLY A 114 19.98 17.46 1.48
CA GLY A 114 19.57 18.26 2.62
C GLY A 114 18.42 17.66 3.46
N PRO A 115 17.62 18.50 4.13
CA PRO A 115 16.58 18.05 5.05
C PRO A 115 15.56 17.10 4.42
N LEU A 116 15.11 17.34 3.20
CA LEU A 116 14.11 16.50 2.55
C LEU A 116 14.64 15.10 2.22
N GLY A 117 15.91 15.01 1.78
CA GLY A 117 16.54 13.72 1.46
C GLY A 117 16.77 12.90 2.71
N MET A 118 17.35 13.49 3.72
CA MET A 118 17.54 12.86 5.03
C MET A 118 16.19 12.47 5.64
N GLY A 119 15.18 13.32 5.55
CA GLY A 119 13.85 13.06 6.07
C GLY A 119 13.19 11.85 5.42
N ALA A 120 13.41 11.63 4.12
CA ALA A 120 12.92 10.44 3.43
C ALA A 120 13.54 9.14 3.98
N GLU A 121 14.81 9.15 4.35
CA GLU A 121 15.48 8.00 4.98
C GLU A 121 14.96 7.76 6.40
N VAL A 122 14.89 8.83 7.21
CA VAL A 122 14.42 8.79 8.60
C VAL A 122 12.95 8.37 8.67
N TYR A 123 12.14 8.70 7.66
CA TYR A 123 10.71 8.35 7.58
C TYR A 123 10.45 6.85 7.66
N SER A 124 11.44 6.01 7.41
CA SER A 124 11.33 4.56 7.61
C SER A 124 10.87 4.18 9.03
N ASN A 125 11.18 5.01 10.04
CA ASN A 125 10.74 4.83 11.43
C ASN A 125 9.23 5.13 11.62
N CYS A 126 8.65 5.97 10.77
CA CYS A 126 7.27 6.45 10.81
C CYS A 126 6.33 5.59 9.96
N ALA A 127 6.89 5.01 8.88
CA ALA A 127 6.15 4.33 7.82
C ALA A 127 5.29 3.16 8.29
N SER A 128 5.69 2.47 9.36
CA SER A 128 4.97 1.31 9.90
C SER A 128 3.58 1.68 10.43
N CYS A 129 3.41 2.89 10.95
CA CYS A 129 2.16 3.39 11.51
C CYS A 129 1.43 4.35 10.56
N HIS A 130 2.19 5.20 9.82
CA HIS A 130 1.65 6.24 8.96
C HIS A 130 1.56 5.86 7.48
N GLY A 131 2.02 4.63 7.14
CA GLY A 131 2.08 4.13 5.76
C GLY A 131 3.32 4.64 5.01
N GLY A 132 3.90 3.83 4.11
CA GLY A 132 5.11 4.19 3.37
C GLY A 132 4.99 5.42 2.46
N GLY A 133 3.79 5.81 2.09
CA GLY A 133 3.48 7.04 1.34
C GLY A 133 2.67 8.05 2.15
N GLY A 134 2.67 7.97 3.48
CA GLY A 134 1.97 8.93 4.33
C GLY A 134 0.43 8.84 4.33
N GLY A 135 -0.15 7.82 3.70
CA GLY A 135 -1.60 7.67 3.57
C GLY A 135 -2.33 7.22 4.85
N GLY A 136 -1.62 7.13 5.97
CA GLY A 136 -2.18 6.70 7.23
C GLY A 136 -2.21 5.18 7.41
N GLY A 137 -2.73 4.77 8.56
CA GLY A 137 -2.85 3.37 8.95
C GLY A 137 -3.30 3.29 10.40
N VAL A 138 -2.45 2.82 11.27
CA VAL A 138 -2.65 2.94 12.73
C VAL A 138 -2.61 4.43 13.13
N GLY A 139 -1.62 5.17 12.59
CA GLY A 139 -1.50 6.62 12.73
C GLY A 139 -2.38 7.36 11.72
N TYR A 140 -2.49 8.67 11.91
CA TYR A 140 -3.16 9.56 10.98
C TYR A 140 -2.39 9.68 9.67
N ALA A 141 -3.10 10.04 8.59
CA ALA A 141 -2.48 10.36 7.31
C ALA A 141 -1.74 11.71 7.38
N PHE A 142 -0.72 11.85 6.55
CA PHE A 142 -0.03 13.13 6.30
C PHE A 142 -0.50 13.75 4.99
N THR A 143 -0.91 12.90 4.03
CA THR A 143 -1.31 13.29 2.67
C THR A 143 -2.57 14.16 2.65
N GLU A 144 -2.80 14.80 1.49
CA GLU A 144 -3.99 15.63 1.25
C GLU A 144 -4.10 16.85 2.20
N GLY A 145 -2.98 17.33 2.71
CA GLY A 145 -2.93 18.47 3.63
C GLY A 145 -3.31 18.14 5.08
N GLU A 146 -3.52 16.87 5.42
CA GLU A 146 -3.93 16.44 6.75
C GLU A 146 -2.93 16.86 7.84
N VAL A 147 -1.63 16.69 7.56
CA VAL A 147 -0.58 17.11 8.50
C VAL A 147 -0.54 18.62 8.65
N LEU A 148 -0.72 19.37 7.56
CA LEU A 148 -0.69 20.83 7.56
C LEU A 148 -1.91 21.42 8.28
N ALA A 149 -3.08 20.80 8.13
CA ALA A 149 -4.27 21.18 8.87
C ALA A 149 -4.15 20.89 10.37
N THR A 150 -3.42 19.82 10.72
CA THR A 150 -3.18 19.43 12.12
C THR A 150 -2.13 20.32 12.78
N PHE A 151 -1.07 20.64 12.05
CA PHE A 151 0.04 21.45 12.52
C PHE A 151 0.29 22.62 11.56
N PRO A 152 -0.44 23.73 11.70
CA PRO A 152 -0.20 24.93 10.92
C PRO A 152 1.23 25.47 11.12
N HIS A 153 1.76 25.32 12.31
CA HIS A 153 3.13 25.70 12.67
C HIS A 153 4.03 24.46 12.75
N ILE A 154 5.17 24.51 12.13
CA ILE A 154 6.14 23.40 12.11
C ILE A 154 6.63 23.07 13.52
N GLU A 155 6.77 24.05 14.39
CA GLU A 155 7.25 23.90 15.77
C GLU A 155 6.31 23.01 16.61
N ASP A 156 5.00 23.10 16.41
CA ASP A 156 4.02 22.24 17.09
C ASP A 156 4.15 20.79 16.62
N GLN A 157 4.44 20.57 15.33
CA GLN A 157 4.71 19.23 14.80
C GLN A 157 6.02 18.67 15.37
N LEU A 158 7.09 19.47 15.36
CA LEU A 158 8.38 19.10 15.96
C LEU A 158 8.21 18.71 17.42
N ARG A 159 7.49 19.52 18.20
CA ARG A 159 7.17 19.23 19.60
C ARG A 159 6.43 17.90 19.75
N TYR A 160 5.44 17.63 18.91
CA TYR A 160 4.69 16.38 18.98
C TYR A 160 5.54 15.16 18.62
N VAL A 161 6.41 15.27 17.64
CA VAL A 161 7.35 14.21 17.24
C VAL A 161 8.39 13.95 18.37
N LEU A 162 8.90 15.01 18.96
CA LEU A 162 9.85 14.88 20.10
C LEU A 162 9.25 14.08 21.24
N TYR A 163 8.10 14.48 21.75
CA TYR A 163 7.56 13.97 23.01
C TYR A 163 6.57 12.81 22.86
N GLY A 164 5.87 12.71 21.74
CA GLY A 164 4.92 11.64 21.46
C GLY A 164 3.71 11.58 22.39
N THR A 165 2.77 10.72 22.05
CA THR A 165 1.48 10.56 22.74
C THR A 165 1.62 10.29 24.25
N GLY A 166 2.65 9.52 24.64
CA GLY A 166 2.85 9.15 26.04
C GLY A 166 3.08 10.37 26.95
N SER A 167 3.98 11.25 26.54
CA SER A 167 4.30 12.46 27.26
C SER A 167 3.14 13.46 27.29
N TYR A 168 2.42 13.60 26.17
CA TYR A 168 1.21 14.43 26.08
C TYR A 168 0.12 13.96 27.05
N ASN A 169 -0.12 12.65 27.16
CA ASN A 169 -1.06 12.09 28.14
C ASN A 169 -0.61 12.36 29.58
N VAL A 170 0.67 12.23 29.89
CA VAL A 170 1.21 12.50 31.22
C VAL A 170 1.09 13.97 31.59
N ALA A 171 1.29 14.86 30.62
CA ALA A 171 1.12 16.30 30.79
C ALA A 171 -0.35 16.74 30.87
N GLY A 172 -1.30 15.86 30.55
CA GLY A 172 -2.74 16.19 30.55
C GLY A 172 -3.18 17.02 29.34
N VAL A 173 -2.41 17.03 28.26
CA VAL A 173 -2.76 17.71 27.01
C VAL A 173 -3.71 16.82 26.21
N GLU A 174 -4.99 17.16 26.21
CA GLU A 174 -6.04 16.38 25.57
C GLU A 174 -6.07 16.55 24.05
N ILE A 175 -5.75 17.74 23.55
CA ILE A 175 -5.76 18.08 22.13
C ILE A 175 -4.35 18.48 21.72
N TYR A 176 -3.85 17.88 20.66
CA TYR A 176 -2.57 18.26 20.06
C TYR A 176 -2.77 18.85 18.67
N GLY A 177 -1.87 19.78 18.31
CA GLY A 177 -2.01 20.54 17.07
C GLY A 177 -3.18 21.52 17.10
N ASN A 178 -3.65 21.91 15.95
CA ASN A 178 -4.69 22.93 15.77
C ASN A 178 -6.05 22.48 16.35
N PRO A 179 -6.58 23.15 17.38
CA PRO A 179 -7.88 22.84 17.95
C PRO A 179 -9.04 23.14 16.99
N ASP A 180 -8.86 24.09 16.07
CA ASP A 180 -9.87 24.53 15.10
C ASP A 180 -9.74 23.81 13.73
N ARG A 181 -9.01 22.70 13.71
CA ARG A 181 -8.75 21.92 12.51
C ARG A 181 -10.05 21.52 11.77
N PRO A 182 -10.13 21.66 10.42
CA PRO A 182 -11.21 21.10 9.62
C PRO A 182 -11.36 19.60 9.86
N GLY A 183 -12.56 19.14 10.16
CA GLY A 183 -12.82 17.74 10.52
C GLY A 183 -12.70 17.43 12.01
N GLY A 184 -12.40 18.43 12.83
CA GLY A 184 -12.28 18.35 14.27
C GLY A 184 -10.87 18.12 14.78
N PRO A 185 -10.59 18.47 16.04
CA PRO A 185 -9.28 18.36 16.64
C PRO A 185 -8.82 16.91 16.80
N HIS A 186 -7.52 16.71 16.83
CA HIS A 186 -6.95 15.43 17.17
C HIS A 186 -6.80 15.29 18.69
N VAL A 187 -7.41 14.22 19.22
CA VAL A 187 -7.35 13.90 20.65
C VAL A 187 -6.14 12.98 20.91
N THR A 188 -5.37 13.32 21.92
CA THR A 188 -4.20 12.57 22.34
C THR A 188 -4.57 11.11 22.64
N GLY A 189 -3.93 10.17 21.93
CA GLY A 189 -4.15 8.74 22.12
C GLY A 189 -5.37 8.16 21.40
N ALA A 190 -6.17 8.94 20.67
CA ALA A 190 -7.38 8.47 19.97
C ALA A 190 -7.07 7.41 18.88
N ARG A 191 -5.89 7.46 18.27
CA ARG A 191 -5.41 6.49 17.27
C ARG A 191 -4.18 5.69 17.72
N GLY A 192 -4.08 5.39 18.99
CA GLY A 192 -2.97 4.64 19.58
C GLY A 192 -1.85 5.54 20.09
N ALA A 193 -0.71 4.94 20.38
CA ALA A 193 0.43 5.62 20.95
C ALA A 193 1.50 5.86 19.88
N MET A 194 1.77 7.12 19.55
CA MET A 194 2.97 7.52 18.83
C MET A 194 4.11 7.62 19.83
N PRO A 195 5.24 6.95 19.59
CA PRO A 195 6.42 7.10 20.46
C PRO A 195 6.96 8.53 20.35
N GLY A 196 7.57 9.03 21.41
CA GLY A 196 8.44 10.20 21.32
C GLY A 196 9.80 9.78 20.79
N PHE A 197 10.42 10.66 20.02
CA PHE A 197 11.72 10.42 19.38
C PHE A 197 12.87 11.18 20.05
N GLU A 198 12.59 11.91 21.14
CA GLU A 198 13.63 12.53 21.95
C GLU A 198 14.68 11.50 22.39
N GLY A 199 15.95 11.75 22.06
CA GLY A 199 17.06 10.84 22.35
C GLY A 199 17.11 9.55 21.52
N ALA A 200 16.11 9.27 20.68
CA ALA A 200 16.12 8.19 19.71
C ALA A 200 16.60 8.65 18.33
N LEU A 201 16.26 9.88 17.97
CA LEU A 201 16.74 10.60 16.79
C LEU A 201 17.44 11.87 17.26
N THR A 202 18.34 12.38 16.47
CA THR A 202 18.94 13.70 16.67
C THR A 202 17.96 14.80 16.28
N ASP A 203 18.14 16.00 16.79
CA ASP A 203 17.25 17.13 16.53
C ASP A 203 17.17 17.46 15.04
N TYR A 204 18.29 17.39 14.30
CA TYR A 204 18.28 17.59 12.85
C TYR A 204 17.59 16.45 12.09
N GLU A 205 17.64 15.20 12.56
CA GLU A 205 16.90 14.09 11.98
C GLU A 205 15.38 14.25 12.19
N ILE A 206 14.99 14.77 13.37
CA ILE A 206 13.58 15.09 13.67
C ILE A 206 13.11 16.23 12.78
N LEU A 207 13.89 17.29 12.61
CA LEU A 207 13.55 18.35 11.66
C LEU A 207 13.44 17.81 10.24
N ALA A 208 14.42 17.02 9.80
CA ALA A 208 14.44 16.44 8.46
C ALA A 208 13.20 15.62 8.15
N VAL A 209 12.78 14.73 9.07
CA VAL A 209 11.57 13.91 8.84
C VAL A 209 10.30 14.75 8.83
N VAL A 210 10.19 15.78 9.67
CA VAL A 210 9.06 16.70 9.67
C VAL A 210 9.00 17.49 8.36
N CYS A 211 10.13 17.95 7.83
CA CYS A 211 10.19 18.58 6.51
C CYS A 211 9.70 17.64 5.39
N HIS A 212 10.12 16.38 5.41
CA HIS A 212 9.63 15.37 4.46
C HIS A 212 8.11 15.16 4.59
N GLU A 213 7.60 15.07 5.82
CA GLU A 213 6.17 14.89 6.09
C GLU A 213 5.33 16.07 5.58
N ARG A 214 5.82 17.31 5.69
CA ARG A 214 5.12 18.53 5.27
C ARG A 214 5.22 18.77 3.76
N PHE A 215 6.42 18.78 3.23
CA PHE A 215 6.70 19.20 1.84
C PHE A 215 6.63 18.06 0.82
N THR A 216 6.94 16.83 1.22
CA THR A 216 6.86 15.68 0.30
C THR A 216 5.54 14.94 0.40
N LEU A 217 5.06 14.65 1.61
CA LEU A 217 3.85 13.85 1.84
C LEU A 217 2.61 14.73 2.02
N GLY A 218 2.73 15.81 2.78
CA GLY A 218 1.63 16.71 3.15
C GLY A 218 1.19 17.65 2.04
N GLY A 219 2.03 17.85 1.04
CA GLY A 219 1.70 18.65 -0.13
C GLY A 219 1.84 20.16 0.07
N ALA A 220 2.62 20.61 1.06
CA ALA A 220 3.01 22.02 1.14
C ALA A 220 3.80 22.39 -0.12
N ASP A 221 3.41 23.49 -0.78
CA ASP A 221 4.09 23.98 -1.96
C ASP A 221 5.17 25.00 -1.54
N PRO A 222 6.47 24.68 -1.68
CA PRO A 222 7.55 25.56 -1.26
C PRO A 222 7.62 26.88 -2.05
N THR A 223 6.87 26.98 -3.14
CA THR A 223 6.82 28.20 -3.96
C THR A 223 5.63 29.11 -3.65
N SER A 224 4.71 28.65 -2.80
CA SER A 224 3.54 29.43 -2.39
C SER A 224 3.90 30.46 -1.33
N GLU A 225 3.23 31.60 -1.32
CA GLU A 225 3.40 32.63 -0.29
C GLU A 225 3.19 32.09 1.14
N MET A 226 2.38 31.07 1.30
CA MET A 226 2.06 30.49 2.60
C MET A 226 3.21 29.65 3.19
N TRP A 227 3.97 28.94 2.34
CA TRP A 227 4.94 27.95 2.77
C TRP A 227 6.39 28.28 2.39
N ALA A 228 6.62 29.33 1.60
CA ALA A 228 7.95 29.68 1.11
C ALA A 228 8.91 30.00 2.26
N ASP A 229 8.49 30.83 3.21
CA ASP A 229 9.31 31.22 4.36
C ASP A 229 9.63 30.03 5.26
N GLU A 230 8.63 29.15 5.54
CA GLU A 230 8.85 27.93 6.32
C GLU A 230 9.83 27.02 5.58
N TYR A 231 9.66 26.83 4.27
CA TYR A 231 10.58 26.02 3.47
C TYR A 231 12.00 26.55 3.50
N GLU A 232 12.18 27.84 3.28
CA GLU A 232 13.50 28.49 3.20
C GLU A 232 14.25 28.33 4.53
N HIS A 233 13.61 28.65 5.64
CA HIS A 233 14.27 28.65 6.94
C HIS A 233 14.42 27.26 7.57
N TRP A 234 13.48 26.33 7.33
CA TRP A 234 13.48 25.02 7.99
C TRP A 234 13.91 23.88 7.09
N CYS A 235 13.52 23.86 5.82
CA CYS A 235 13.47 22.65 5.01
C CYS A 235 14.27 22.69 3.71
N SER A 236 14.84 23.86 3.35
CA SER A 236 15.72 23.97 2.18
C SER A 236 17.09 23.33 2.45
N GLU A 237 17.85 23.08 1.39
CA GLU A 237 19.24 22.59 1.51
C GLU A 237 20.17 23.59 2.22
N GLU A 238 19.82 24.87 2.16
CA GLU A 238 20.55 25.97 2.75
C GLU A 238 19.89 26.47 4.04
N SER A 239 18.97 25.67 4.60
CA SER A 239 18.23 26.00 5.81
C SER A 239 19.17 26.32 6.97
N GLU A 240 19.05 27.54 7.48
CA GLU A 240 19.83 28.03 8.62
C GLU A 240 19.60 27.14 9.85
N TYR A 241 18.35 26.83 10.16
CA TYR A 241 18.01 26.04 11.35
C TYR A 241 18.48 24.59 11.23
N PHE A 242 18.40 23.99 10.05
CA PHE A 242 18.91 22.64 9.84
C PHE A 242 20.43 22.56 10.04
N LEU A 243 21.16 23.50 9.49
CA LEU A 243 22.61 23.55 9.63
C LEU A 243 23.05 23.78 11.09
N GLU A 244 22.36 24.65 11.81
CA GLU A 244 22.64 24.88 13.23
C GLU A 244 22.37 23.65 14.09
N LEU A 245 21.28 22.91 13.81
CA LEU A 245 20.98 21.65 14.49
C LEU A 245 22.00 20.55 14.16
N GLU A 246 22.48 20.50 12.92
CA GLU A 246 23.56 19.58 12.52
C GLU A 246 24.89 19.92 13.24
N GLU A 247 25.15 21.20 13.52
CA GLU A 247 26.30 21.66 14.32
C GLU A 247 26.12 21.43 15.83
N GLY A 248 24.94 21.02 16.27
CA GLY A 248 24.67 20.62 17.66
C GLY A 248 23.82 21.60 18.45
N ALA A 249 23.14 22.55 17.79
CA ALA A 249 22.07 23.30 18.44
C ALA A 249 20.92 22.36 18.83
N SER A 250 20.01 22.82 19.70
CA SER A 250 18.85 22.02 20.11
C SER A 250 17.55 22.67 19.65
N LEU A 251 16.60 21.86 19.19
CA LEU A 251 15.25 22.31 18.87
C LEU A 251 14.60 23.04 20.06
N ALA A 252 14.86 22.60 21.29
CA ALA A 252 14.31 23.23 22.50
C ALA A 252 14.77 24.69 22.66
N THR A 253 15.99 25.02 22.25
CA THR A 253 16.61 26.35 22.45
C THR A 253 16.68 27.20 21.18
N LEU A 254 16.23 26.68 20.04
CA LEU A 254 16.33 27.39 18.75
C LEU A 254 15.62 28.76 18.79
N HIS A 255 14.49 28.84 19.49
CA HIS A 255 13.73 30.08 19.68
C HIS A 255 14.49 31.17 20.49
N GLU A 256 15.52 30.79 21.25
CA GLU A 256 16.37 31.75 21.95
C GLU A 256 17.36 32.45 21.00
N MET A 257 17.66 31.82 19.87
CA MET A 257 18.57 32.33 18.83
C MET A 257 17.81 33.08 17.74
N HIS A 258 16.56 32.69 17.48
CA HIS A 258 15.74 33.21 16.39
C HIS A 258 14.38 33.67 16.89
N ASP A 259 14.13 34.98 16.89
CA ASP A 259 12.87 35.59 17.33
C ASP A 259 11.63 35.14 16.53
N SER A 260 11.84 34.62 15.31
CA SER A 260 10.78 34.10 14.42
C SER A 260 10.32 32.69 14.76
N VAL A 261 11.09 31.97 15.56
CA VAL A 261 10.80 30.57 15.94
C VAL A 261 9.92 30.54 17.18
N LEU A 262 8.78 29.86 17.09
CA LEU A 262 7.94 29.61 18.25
C LEU A 262 8.63 28.62 19.20
N PRO A 263 8.48 28.81 20.54
CA PRO A 263 9.07 27.88 21.49
C PRO A 263 8.59 26.46 21.28
N ILE A 264 9.51 25.56 20.96
CA ILE A 264 9.22 24.12 20.92
C ILE A 264 9.13 23.61 22.37
N GLY A 265 9.87 24.24 23.28
CA GLY A 265 9.80 24.02 24.72
C GLY A 265 10.41 22.72 25.18
N ASP A 266 10.41 22.52 26.53
CA ASP A 266 10.96 21.37 27.19
C ASP A 266 9.91 20.26 27.46
N GLY A 267 8.76 20.33 26.81
CA GLY A 267 7.70 19.36 27.02
C GLY A 267 6.44 19.60 26.19
N PRO A 268 5.48 18.68 26.32
CA PRO A 268 4.20 18.76 25.61
C PRO A 268 3.42 20.04 25.96
N ALA A 269 2.82 20.64 24.93
CA ALA A 269 1.95 21.80 25.07
C ALA A 269 0.78 21.69 24.08
N GLU A 270 -0.26 22.48 24.31
CA GLU A 270 -1.37 22.65 23.36
C GLU A 270 -0.81 23.26 22.06
N GLY A 271 -1.40 22.87 20.94
CA GLY A 271 -0.99 23.40 19.64
C GLY A 271 -1.54 24.81 19.42
N SER A 272 -0.89 25.51 18.51
CA SER A 272 -1.26 26.86 18.11
C SER A 272 -2.41 26.84 17.08
N PRO A 273 -3.28 27.84 17.07
CA PRO A 273 -4.30 27.98 16.04
C PRO A 273 -3.64 28.26 14.68
N ALA A 274 -4.41 28.04 13.60
CA ALA A 274 -3.93 28.35 12.27
C ALA A 274 -3.53 29.82 12.15
N MET A 275 -2.52 30.06 11.32
CA MET A 275 -2.14 31.43 10.94
C MET A 275 -3.35 32.10 10.27
N GLU A 276 -3.72 33.30 10.74
CA GLU A 276 -4.69 34.13 10.06
C GLU A 276 -4.05 34.66 8.77
N GLY A 277 -4.55 34.17 7.61
CA GLY A 277 -4.07 34.55 6.27
C GLY A 277 -4.69 35.85 5.78
#